data_3d5e328ed92bc18c463881a86faa2b76
#
_entry.id   3d5e328ed92bc18c463881a86faa2b76
#
_cell.length_a   1.000
_cell.length_b   1.000
_cell.length_c   1.000
_cell.angle_alpha   90.00
_cell.angle_beta   90.00
_cell.angle_gamma   90.00
#
_symmetry.space_group_name_H-M   'P 1'
#
loop_
_entity.id
_entity.type
_entity.pdbx_description
1 polymer ?
#
loop_
_entity_poly.entity_id
_entity_poly.type
_entity_poly.pdbx_seq_one_letter_code
_entity_poly.pdbx_strand_id
1 'polypeptide(L)'
;MSGINLKREIHDTVDHAVERATKALAAEGFGILTRIDMHTKIKEKTGKDIVPTVILGACNPYLAYAAYNTNSDVASLLPCNAVVREVAPGTISLEYALPSGIMRILGDAGLAELAAEADSRVRSALDKT
;
A
#
# COMPACT_ATOMS: atom_id res chain seq x y z
N MET A 1 -14.05 4.35 -9.57
CA MET A 1 -12.92 3.59 -9.05
C MET A 1 -11.62 4.23 -9.54
N SER A 2 -10.71 4.51 -8.64
CA SER A 2 -9.41 5.01 -9.06
C SER A 2 -8.59 3.88 -9.69
N GLY A 3 -7.80 4.17 -10.72
CA GLY A 3 -6.93 3.19 -11.37
C GLY A 3 -5.69 2.82 -10.56
N ILE A 4 -5.52 3.39 -9.36
CA ILE A 4 -4.33 3.18 -8.54
C ILE A 4 -4.58 2.35 -7.27
N ASN A 5 -5.82 2.18 -6.86
CA ASN A 5 -6.12 1.46 -5.61
C ASN A 5 -7.00 0.24 -5.83
N LEU A 6 -6.59 -0.85 -5.19
CA LEU A 6 -7.47 -1.99 -4.95
C LEU A 6 -8.08 -1.81 -3.57
N LYS A 7 -9.39 -2.05 -3.43
CA LYS A 7 -10.08 -1.88 -2.15
C LYS A 7 -10.84 -3.14 -1.76
N ARG A 8 -10.88 -3.39 -0.45
CA ARG A 8 -11.66 -4.46 0.14
C ARG A 8 -12.10 -4.03 1.53
N GLU A 9 -13.37 -4.29 1.89
CA GLU A 9 -13.84 -4.04 3.25
C GLU A 9 -13.84 -5.32 4.06
N ILE A 10 -13.46 -5.21 5.33
CA ILE A 10 -13.50 -6.30 6.30
C ILE A 10 -14.10 -5.77 7.61
N HIS A 11 -14.59 -6.68 8.44
CA HIS A 11 -15.05 -6.34 9.79
C HIS A 11 -13.92 -6.67 10.77
N ASP A 12 -13.34 -5.64 11.38
CA ASP A 12 -12.20 -5.80 12.27
C ASP A 12 -11.92 -4.49 13.03
N THR A 13 -10.86 -4.51 13.84
CA THR A 13 -10.27 -3.31 14.41
C THR A 13 -9.11 -2.85 13.52
N VAL A 14 -8.72 -1.58 13.64
CA VAL A 14 -7.60 -1.04 12.86
C VAL A 14 -6.31 -1.82 13.16
N ASP A 15 -5.99 -2.01 14.43
CA ASP A 15 -4.72 -2.67 14.81
C ASP A 15 -4.66 -4.12 14.35
N HIS A 16 -5.76 -4.86 14.46
CA HIS A 16 -5.80 -6.24 13.99
C HIS A 16 -5.75 -6.31 12.46
N ALA A 17 -6.42 -5.37 11.80
CA ALA A 17 -6.36 -5.28 10.33
C ALA A 17 -4.94 -4.98 9.85
N VAL A 18 -4.21 -4.12 10.56
CA VAL A 18 -2.79 -3.85 10.26
C VAL A 18 -1.95 -5.11 10.38
N GLU A 19 -2.18 -5.92 11.42
CA GLU A 19 -1.48 -7.21 11.57
C GLU A 19 -1.79 -8.16 10.42
N ARG A 20 -3.06 -8.27 10.03
CA ARG A 20 -3.48 -9.13 8.93
C ARG A 20 -2.84 -8.69 7.61
N ALA A 21 -2.87 -7.38 7.34
CA ALA A 21 -2.26 -6.82 6.13
C ALA A 21 -0.76 -7.07 6.11
N THR A 22 -0.08 -6.87 7.22
CA THR A 22 1.36 -7.08 7.34
C THR A 22 1.73 -8.53 7.03
N LYS A 23 0.99 -9.49 7.58
CA LYS A 23 1.24 -10.92 7.33
C LYS A 23 0.98 -11.31 5.89
N ALA A 24 -0.13 -10.84 5.32
CA ALA A 24 -0.49 -11.17 3.95
C ALA A 24 0.52 -10.59 2.94
N LEU A 25 0.96 -9.36 3.18
CA LEU A 25 1.98 -8.72 2.35
C LEU A 25 3.33 -9.42 2.48
N ALA A 26 3.71 -9.83 3.71
CA ALA A 26 4.96 -10.56 3.92
C ALA A 26 4.98 -11.89 3.17
N ALA A 27 3.84 -12.58 3.10
CA ALA A 27 3.73 -13.84 2.36
C ALA A 27 3.97 -13.65 0.85
N GLU A 28 3.79 -12.42 0.35
CA GLU A 28 4.04 -12.08 -1.06
C GLU A 28 5.38 -11.35 -1.25
N GLY A 29 6.23 -11.34 -0.22
CA GLY A 29 7.56 -10.74 -0.29
C GLY A 29 7.63 -9.26 0.04
N PHE A 30 6.55 -8.66 0.54
CA PHE A 30 6.55 -7.24 0.92
C PHE A 30 6.79 -7.06 2.40
N GLY A 31 7.89 -6.39 2.75
CA GLY A 31 8.15 -5.97 4.12
C GLY A 31 7.57 -4.59 4.39
N ILE A 32 7.16 -4.34 5.62
CA ILE A 32 6.68 -3.03 6.04
C ILE A 32 7.88 -2.19 6.48
N LEU A 33 8.13 -1.11 5.75
CA LEU A 33 9.24 -0.20 6.05
C LEU A 33 8.81 0.94 6.96
N THR A 34 7.58 1.42 6.79
CA THR A 34 7.07 2.57 7.55
C THR A 34 5.63 2.36 7.94
N ARG A 35 5.26 2.98 9.06
CA ARG A 35 3.86 3.09 9.48
C ARG A 35 3.58 4.54 9.84
N ILE A 36 2.52 5.10 9.30
CA ILE A 36 2.08 6.46 9.60
C ILE A 36 0.64 6.41 10.09
N ASP A 37 0.42 6.85 11.33
CA ASP A 37 -0.92 7.04 11.86
C ASP A 37 -1.38 8.44 11.43
N MET A 38 -1.98 8.51 10.24
CA MET A 38 -2.27 9.79 9.59
C MET A 38 -3.29 10.60 10.38
N HIS A 39 -4.29 9.95 10.97
CA HIS A 39 -5.29 10.63 11.80
C HIS A 39 -4.66 11.34 13.00
N THR A 40 -3.63 10.73 13.60
CA THR A 40 -2.88 11.35 14.71
C THR A 40 -2.11 12.57 14.24
N LYS A 41 -1.43 12.44 13.10
CA LYS A 41 -0.62 13.54 12.53
C LYS A 41 -1.49 14.73 12.16
N ILE A 42 -2.62 14.50 11.55
CA ILE A 42 -3.56 15.56 11.18
C ILE A 42 -4.08 16.24 12.44
N LYS A 43 -4.47 15.47 13.46
CA LYS A 43 -4.97 16.04 14.71
C LYS A 43 -3.92 16.92 15.39
N GLU A 44 -2.68 16.45 15.46
CA GLU A 44 -1.57 17.20 16.07
C GLU A 44 -1.30 18.52 15.35
N LYS A 45 -1.39 18.55 14.03
CA LYS A 45 -0.99 19.72 13.24
C LYS A 45 -2.13 20.69 12.95
N THR A 46 -3.35 20.22 12.85
CA THR A 46 -4.49 21.04 12.44
C THR A 46 -5.60 21.13 13.47
N GLY A 47 -5.60 20.26 14.49
CA GLY A 47 -6.71 20.12 15.44
C GLY A 47 -7.93 19.46 14.85
N LYS A 48 -7.88 19.03 13.59
CA LYS A 48 -9.03 18.43 12.90
C LYS A 48 -8.97 16.92 12.96
N ASP A 49 -10.14 16.30 12.83
CA ASP A 49 -10.29 14.84 12.90
C ASP A 49 -10.57 14.25 11.52
N ILE A 50 -9.96 13.10 11.24
CA ILE A 50 -10.36 12.20 10.15
C ILE A 50 -10.60 10.83 10.76
N VAL A 51 -11.25 9.94 10.02
CA VAL A 51 -11.39 8.54 10.49
C VAL A 51 -10.02 7.93 10.71
N PRO A 52 -9.90 6.96 11.64
CA PRO A 52 -8.63 6.29 11.87
C PRO A 52 -8.04 5.76 10.56
N THR A 53 -6.85 6.22 10.23
CA THR A 53 -6.20 5.94 8.94
C THR A 53 -4.73 5.64 9.19
N VAL A 54 -4.33 4.41 8.88
CA VAL A 54 -2.94 3.97 8.98
C VAL A 54 -2.40 3.75 7.57
N ILE A 55 -1.26 4.33 7.28
CA ILE A 55 -0.58 4.16 6.00
C ILE A 55 0.67 3.30 6.26
N LEU A 56 0.72 2.15 5.60
CA LEU A 56 1.87 1.24 5.66
C LEU A 56 2.67 1.39 4.37
N GLY A 57 3.96 1.68 4.51
CA GLY A 57 4.87 1.68 3.36
C GLY A 57 5.42 0.28 3.17
N ALA A 58 5.00 -0.42 2.11
CA ALA A 58 5.37 -1.80 1.84
C ALA A 58 6.36 -1.86 0.67
N CYS A 59 7.37 -2.71 0.80
CA CYS A 59 8.40 -2.86 -0.23
C CYS A 59 8.75 -4.33 -0.44
N ASN A 60 8.76 -4.74 -1.71
CA ASN A 60 9.38 -5.99 -2.11
C ASN A 60 10.79 -5.66 -2.58
N PRO A 61 11.84 -5.99 -1.81
CA PRO A 61 13.19 -5.52 -2.11
C PRO A 61 13.72 -6.02 -3.46
N TYR A 62 13.35 -7.22 -3.87
CA TYR A 62 13.83 -7.77 -5.15
C TYR A 62 13.22 -7.03 -6.33
N LEU A 63 11.92 -6.77 -6.29
CA LEU A 63 11.23 -6.00 -7.33
C LEU A 63 11.69 -4.54 -7.32
N ALA A 64 11.86 -3.96 -6.14
CA ALA A 64 12.34 -2.58 -6.00
C ALA A 64 13.75 -2.43 -6.56
N TYR A 65 14.64 -3.40 -6.30
CA TYR A 65 16.00 -3.38 -6.83
C TYR A 65 16.00 -3.43 -8.36
N ALA A 66 15.22 -4.34 -8.94
CA ALA A 66 15.12 -4.47 -10.40
C ALA A 66 14.53 -3.20 -11.03
N ALA A 67 13.50 -2.62 -10.39
CA ALA A 67 12.90 -1.38 -10.87
C ALA A 67 13.89 -0.21 -10.82
N TYR A 68 14.61 -0.08 -9.71
CA TYR A 68 15.60 0.99 -9.54
C TYR A 68 16.72 0.89 -10.61
N ASN A 69 17.16 -0.33 -10.91
CA ASN A 69 18.19 -0.53 -11.94
C ASN A 69 17.67 -0.24 -13.36
N THR A 70 16.38 -0.36 -13.58
CA THR A 70 15.75 -0.02 -14.86
C THR A 70 15.58 1.49 -14.99
N ASN A 71 15.12 2.14 -13.93
CA ASN A 71 14.88 3.58 -13.91
C ASN A 71 14.91 4.06 -12.44
N SER A 72 16.00 4.74 -12.08
CA SER A 72 16.20 5.18 -10.69
C SER A 72 15.15 6.19 -10.21
N ASP A 73 14.38 6.80 -11.12
CA ASP A 73 13.31 7.72 -10.77
C ASP A 73 12.17 7.04 -9.99
N VAL A 74 12.11 5.68 -10.01
CA VAL A 74 11.14 4.94 -9.21
C VAL A 74 11.27 5.23 -7.71
N ALA A 75 12.45 5.66 -7.27
CA ALA A 75 12.68 5.95 -5.86
C ALA A 75 11.71 7.01 -5.31
N SER A 76 11.28 7.96 -6.14
CA SER A 76 10.30 8.97 -5.76
C SER A 76 8.90 8.38 -5.51
N LEU A 77 8.64 7.18 -6.01
CA LEU A 77 7.32 6.51 -5.95
C LEU A 77 7.31 5.33 -4.98
N LEU A 78 8.42 5.08 -4.30
CA LEU A 78 8.54 4.02 -3.32
C LEU A 78 8.53 4.59 -1.90
N PRO A 79 8.07 3.85 -0.90
CA PRO A 79 7.47 2.52 -0.98
C PRO A 79 6.02 2.55 -1.49
N CYS A 80 5.47 1.38 -1.82
CA CYS A 80 4.06 1.25 -2.18
C CYS A 80 3.21 1.33 -0.92
N ASN A 81 2.11 2.08 -0.97
CA ASN A 81 1.26 2.29 0.20
C ASN A 81 0.16 1.26 0.30
N ALA A 82 -0.04 0.77 1.52
CA ALA A 82 -1.20 -0.03 1.90
C ALA A 82 -1.92 0.74 3.01
N VAL A 83 -3.16 1.14 2.76
CA VAL A 83 -3.93 1.96 3.69
C VAL A 83 -4.94 1.09 4.42
N VAL A 84 -5.01 1.26 5.74
CA VAL A 84 -5.99 0.62 6.61
C VAL A 84 -6.81 1.73 7.25
N ARG A 85 -8.10 1.79 6.91
CA ARG A 85 -8.96 2.91 7.33
C ARG A 85 -10.26 2.41 7.93
N GLU A 86 -10.61 2.92 9.10
CA GLU A 86 -11.90 2.59 9.71
C GLU A 86 -12.97 3.54 9.19
N VAL A 87 -13.70 3.12 8.15
CA VAL A 87 -14.69 3.96 7.46
C VAL A 87 -16.01 4.06 8.22
N ALA A 88 -16.28 3.08 9.08
CA ALA A 88 -17.41 3.09 10.02
C ALA A 88 -17.02 2.23 11.22
N PRO A 89 -17.67 2.34 12.38
CA PRO A 89 -17.31 1.52 13.54
C PRO A 89 -17.27 0.03 13.20
N GLY A 90 -16.10 -0.59 13.34
CA GLY A 90 -15.89 -2.02 13.06
C GLY A 90 -15.77 -2.36 11.57
N THR A 91 -15.85 -1.40 10.66
CA THR A 91 -15.72 -1.62 9.22
C THR A 91 -14.41 -1.00 8.74
N ILE A 92 -13.50 -1.83 8.26
CA ILE A 92 -12.19 -1.44 7.81
C ILE A 92 -12.12 -1.51 6.28
N SER A 93 -11.68 -0.43 5.64
CA SER A 93 -11.35 -0.43 4.22
C SER A 93 -9.84 -0.67 4.09
N LEU A 94 -9.49 -1.72 3.36
CA LEU A 94 -8.11 -2.02 2.98
C LEU A 94 -7.91 -1.46 1.57
N GLU A 95 -6.93 -0.59 1.39
CA GLU A 95 -6.73 0.11 0.11
C GLU A 95 -5.26 -0.01 -0.29
N TYR A 96 -4.97 -0.96 -1.16
CA TYR A 96 -3.60 -1.24 -1.58
C TYR A 96 -3.34 -0.58 -2.93
N ALA A 97 -2.29 0.25 -2.99
CA ALA A 97 -1.92 0.91 -4.23
C ALA A 97 -1.40 -0.11 -5.24
N LEU A 98 -1.86 0.01 -6.48
CA LEU A 98 -1.38 -0.83 -7.58
C LEU A 98 -0.04 -0.28 -8.08
N PRO A 99 1.04 -1.06 -8.00
CA PRO A 99 2.34 -0.63 -8.51
C PRO A 99 2.31 -0.16 -9.96
N SER A 100 1.56 -0.84 -10.84
CA SER A 100 1.44 -0.43 -12.24
C SER A 100 0.80 0.94 -12.41
N GLY A 101 -0.20 1.25 -11.58
CA GLY A 101 -0.89 2.55 -11.62
C GLY A 101 0.04 3.69 -11.25
N ILE A 102 0.93 3.45 -10.29
CA ILE A 102 1.92 4.44 -9.84
C ILE A 102 3.07 4.56 -10.84
N MET A 103 3.62 3.43 -11.26
CA MET A 103 4.80 3.41 -12.14
C MET A 103 4.52 3.94 -13.55
N ARG A 104 3.27 3.89 -13.98
CA ARG A 104 2.86 4.45 -15.26
C ARG A 104 3.17 5.94 -15.38
N ILE A 105 3.25 6.65 -14.24
CA ILE A 105 3.58 8.08 -14.20
C ILE A 105 4.94 8.35 -14.86
N LEU A 106 5.88 7.41 -14.76
CA LEU A 106 7.21 7.57 -15.33
C LEU A 106 7.25 7.37 -16.84
N GLY A 107 6.23 6.72 -17.42
CA GLY A 107 6.17 6.49 -18.87
C GLY A 107 7.26 5.59 -19.40
N ASP A 108 7.86 4.74 -18.57
CA ASP A 108 8.97 3.85 -18.96
C ASP A 108 8.45 2.43 -19.20
N ALA A 109 8.41 2.03 -20.47
CA ALA A 109 7.93 0.70 -20.85
C ALA A 109 8.79 -0.44 -20.26
N GLY A 110 10.03 -0.16 -19.90
CA GLY A 110 10.91 -1.15 -19.27
C GLY A 110 10.48 -1.59 -17.90
N LEU A 111 9.55 -0.85 -17.25
CA LEU A 111 9.01 -1.19 -15.94
C LEU A 111 7.75 -2.05 -16.02
N ALA A 112 7.19 -2.26 -17.21
CA ALA A 112 5.86 -2.88 -17.35
C ALA A 112 5.79 -4.30 -16.76
N GLU A 113 6.78 -5.14 -17.02
CA GLU A 113 6.77 -6.52 -16.50
C GLU A 113 6.93 -6.57 -14.99
N LEU A 114 7.82 -5.74 -14.44
CA LEU A 114 8.03 -5.64 -13.00
C LEU A 114 6.75 -5.15 -12.30
N ALA A 115 6.11 -4.15 -12.88
CA ALA A 115 4.87 -3.60 -12.34
C ALA A 115 3.74 -4.65 -12.37
N ALA A 116 3.65 -5.43 -13.46
CA ALA A 116 2.63 -6.48 -13.58
C ALA A 116 2.85 -7.59 -12.54
N GLU A 117 4.09 -7.99 -12.29
CA GLU A 117 4.38 -8.98 -11.25
C GLU A 117 4.04 -8.42 -9.86
N ALA A 118 4.42 -7.18 -9.59
CA ALA A 118 4.08 -6.53 -8.32
C ALA A 118 2.58 -6.44 -8.12
N ASP A 119 1.81 -6.09 -9.16
CA ASP A 119 0.35 -6.06 -9.11
C ASP A 119 -0.22 -7.41 -8.72
N SER A 120 0.28 -8.49 -9.33
CA SER A 120 -0.19 -9.85 -9.05
C SER A 120 0.01 -10.20 -7.57
N ARG A 121 1.16 -9.86 -7.01
CA ARG A 121 1.47 -10.11 -5.61
C ARG A 121 0.63 -9.25 -4.66
N VAL A 122 0.39 -7.99 -5.00
CA VAL A 122 -0.45 -7.10 -4.21
C VAL A 122 -1.90 -7.59 -4.19
N ARG A 123 -2.42 -8.03 -5.35
CA ARG A 123 -3.78 -8.61 -5.44
C ARG A 123 -3.89 -9.86 -4.59
N SER A 124 -2.90 -10.74 -4.66
CA SER A 124 -2.86 -11.95 -3.84
C SER A 124 -2.86 -11.63 -2.36
N ALA A 125 -2.06 -10.63 -1.95
CA ALA A 125 -2.01 -10.20 -0.55
C ALA A 125 -3.37 -9.67 -0.09
N LEU A 126 -4.04 -8.85 -0.90
CA LEU A 126 -5.35 -8.31 -0.56
C LEU A 126 -6.38 -9.41 -0.39
N ASP A 127 -6.38 -10.38 -1.30
CA ASP A 127 -7.32 -11.52 -1.25
C ASP A 127 -7.15 -12.35 0.02
N LYS A 128 -5.93 -12.40 0.57
CA LYS A 128 -5.61 -13.17 1.76
C LYS A 128 -5.72 -12.37 3.06
N THR A 129 -5.89 -11.07 2.96
CA THR A 129 -6.09 -10.21 4.11
C THR A 129 -7.52 -10.31 4.61
#